data_ef3b47e534f7cf47b23188173f95c0c7
#
_entry.id   ef3b47e534f7cf47b23188173f95c0c7
#
_cell.length_a   1.000
_cell.length_b   1.000
_cell.length_c   1.000
_cell.angle_alpha   90.00
_cell.angle_beta   90.00
_cell.angle_gamma   90.00
#
_symmetry.space_group_name_H-M   'P 1'
#
loop_
_entity.id
_entity.type
_entity.pdbx_description
1 polymer ?
#
loop_
_entity_poly.entity_id
_entity_poly.type
_entity_poly.pdbx_seq_one_letter_code
_entity_poly.pdbx_strand_id
1 'polypeptide(L)'
;VHTVSVLSLKGGVGKTTVVLGLASAALRRGVRTLVIDLDPQCNATSTLEPEESKTSIYDVLQDPSEENLEQAIRPSRWGDGIDVLSGSEDAELLNHPDPNESRLHRLKDALRTLRDMYDEFPYHLVLLDCPPSLGQLTRSALVAADRALLVTEPTMFAVAGVQRAFEAVQNEREQNNADLQPLGVVVNRVRPRSHEHQFRIDELRDIFGPLVMPVALPDRLAVQQAQGACMPIHEWGTPGAREVALAFNLLLARIQRISRSRRRAVHQDFDDDEIQEAVDA
;
A
#
# COMPACT_ATOMS: atom_id res chain seq x y z
N VAL A 1 12.41 -3.75 -5.10
CA VAL A 1 11.16 -2.97 -5.15
C VAL A 1 10.07 -3.77 -4.49
N HIS A 2 9.18 -3.12 -3.74
CA HIS A 2 7.99 -3.76 -3.17
C HIS A 2 6.77 -2.93 -3.50
N THR A 3 5.83 -3.56 -4.19
CA THR A 3 4.52 -2.98 -4.45
C THR A 3 3.55 -3.48 -3.38
N VAL A 4 3.04 -2.55 -2.56
CA VAL A 4 2.16 -2.83 -1.43
C VAL A 4 0.79 -2.21 -1.67
N SER A 5 -0.24 -3.04 -1.81
CA SER A 5 -1.62 -2.57 -1.80
C SER A 5 -2.10 -2.37 -0.36
N VAL A 6 -2.67 -1.20 -0.09
CA VAL A 6 -3.24 -0.86 1.23
C VAL A 6 -4.76 -0.82 1.10
N LEU A 7 -5.43 -1.77 1.73
CA LEU A 7 -6.85 -1.98 1.52
C LEU A 7 -7.65 -2.23 2.80
N SER A 8 -8.95 -1.99 2.72
CA SER A 8 -9.94 -2.33 3.73
C SER A 8 -11.31 -2.35 3.08
N LEU A 9 -12.20 -3.23 3.54
CA LEU A 9 -13.59 -3.29 3.08
C LEU A 9 -14.52 -2.33 3.83
N LYS A 10 -13.98 -1.53 4.73
CA LYS A 10 -14.74 -0.53 5.47
C LYS A 10 -14.20 0.85 5.13
N GLY A 11 -15.11 1.77 4.76
CA GLY A 11 -14.76 3.17 4.57
C GLY A 11 -14.32 3.83 5.88
N GLY A 12 -13.44 4.82 5.80
CA GLY A 12 -13.07 5.65 6.93
C GLY A 12 -12.09 5.07 7.94
N VAL A 13 -11.60 3.83 7.79
CA VAL A 13 -10.65 3.20 8.74
C VAL A 13 -9.21 3.77 8.64
N GLY A 14 -8.93 4.62 7.65
CA GLY A 14 -7.65 5.31 7.50
C GLY A 14 -6.64 4.60 6.60
N LYS A 15 -7.07 3.98 5.49
CA LYS A 15 -6.17 3.45 4.46
C LYS A 15 -5.19 4.52 3.97
N THR A 16 -5.72 5.63 3.45
CA THR A 16 -4.94 6.80 3.02
C THR A 16 -4.00 7.30 4.12
N THR A 17 -4.47 7.34 5.38
CA THR A 17 -3.60 7.69 6.52
C THR A 17 -2.41 6.75 6.66
N VAL A 18 -2.62 5.45 6.43
CA VAL A 18 -1.54 4.45 6.48
C VAL A 18 -0.59 4.64 5.31
N VAL A 19 -1.09 4.86 4.10
CA VAL A 19 -0.27 5.18 2.92
C VAL A 19 0.59 6.41 3.16
N LEU A 20 -0.01 7.53 3.56
CA LEU A 20 0.67 8.79 3.85
C LEU A 20 1.70 8.65 4.98
N GLY A 21 1.36 7.92 6.04
CA GLY A 21 2.28 7.67 7.15
C GLY A 21 3.48 6.83 6.75
N LEU A 22 3.28 5.81 5.90
CA LEU A 22 4.37 5.00 5.34
C LEU A 22 5.23 5.81 4.37
N ALA A 23 4.62 6.64 3.50
CA ALA A 23 5.33 7.54 2.60
C ALA A 23 6.18 8.54 3.40
N SER A 24 5.62 9.14 4.47
CA SER A 24 6.35 10.04 5.38
C SER A 24 7.53 9.35 6.08
N ALA A 25 7.36 8.08 6.51
CA ALA A 25 8.44 7.29 7.10
C ALA A 25 9.53 6.92 6.07
N ALA A 26 9.13 6.62 4.84
CA ALA A 26 10.02 6.32 3.72
C ALA A 26 10.85 7.54 3.33
N LEU A 27 10.22 8.72 3.18
CA LEU A 27 10.88 10.00 2.94
C LEU A 27 11.95 10.28 3.99
N ARG A 28 11.60 10.14 5.26
CA ARG A 28 12.53 10.36 6.38
C ARG A 28 13.75 9.43 6.36
N ARG A 29 13.64 8.27 5.73
CA ARG A 29 14.71 7.26 5.60
C ARG A 29 15.42 7.27 4.25
N GLY A 30 15.10 8.21 3.37
CA GLY A 30 15.66 8.27 2.03
C GLY A 30 15.27 7.08 1.14
N VAL A 31 14.10 6.48 1.38
CA VAL A 31 13.55 5.40 0.55
C VAL A 31 12.70 6.01 -0.55
N ARG A 32 13.18 5.99 -1.78
CA ARG A 32 12.41 6.49 -2.93
C ARG A 32 11.11 5.71 -3.09
N THR A 33 10.00 6.44 -3.09
CA THR A 33 8.66 5.87 -3.01
C THR A 33 7.76 6.46 -4.09
N LEU A 34 7.03 5.60 -4.79
CA LEU A 34 5.91 5.98 -5.64
C LEU A 34 4.60 5.72 -4.89
N VAL A 35 3.75 6.72 -4.77
CA VAL A 35 2.38 6.58 -4.28
C VAL A 35 1.44 6.62 -5.47
N ILE A 36 0.59 5.60 -5.61
CA ILE A 36 -0.45 5.52 -6.63
C ILE A 36 -1.80 5.62 -5.94
N ASP A 37 -2.52 6.68 -6.24
CA ASP A 37 -3.85 6.93 -5.67
C ASP A 37 -4.93 6.33 -6.57
N LEU A 38 -5.49 5.21 -6.14
CA LEU A 38 -6.57 4.49 -6.84
C LEU A 38 -7.96 4.84 -6.29
N ASP A 39 -8.02 5.60 -5.19
CA ASP A 39 -9.31 6.00 -4.61
C ASP A 39 -9.88 7.21 -5.39
N PRO A 40 -11.08 7.11 -5.99
CA PRO A 40 -11.73 8.22 -6.68
C PRO A 40 -11.94 9.47 -5.81
N GLN A 41 -11.82 9.35 -4.49
CA GLN A 41 -11.85 10.50 -3.57
C GLN A 41 -10.54 11.32 -3.60
N CYS A 42 -9.46 10.84 -4.22
CA CYS A 42 -8.18 11.52 -4.41
C CYS A 42 -7.56 12.10 -3.12
N ASN A 43 -7.79 11.47 -1.98
CA ASN A 43 -7.33 11.99 -0.69
C ASN A 43 -5.80 11.92 -0.54
N ALA A 44 -5.14 10.88 -1.08
CA ALA A 44 -3.69 10.79 -1.07
C ALA A 44 -3.08 11.87 -1.98
N THR A 45 -3.61 12.04 -3.18
CA THR A 45 -3.21 13.08 -4.14
C THR A 45 -3.33 14.47 -3.53
N SER A 46 -4.49 14.79 -2.96
CA SER A 46 -4.76 16.09 -2.34
C SER A 46 -3.81 16.41 -1.18
N THR A 47 -3.38 15.39 -0.42
CA THR A 47 -2.47 15.58 0.73
C THR A 47 -1.01 15.64 0.32
N LEU A 48 -0.62 14.90 -0.72
CA LEU A 48 0.76 14.87 -1.23
C LEU A 48 1.07 16.05 -2.14
N GLU A 49 0.04 16.77 -2.63
CA GLU A 49 0.14 17.94 -3.48
C GLU A 49 1.20 17.78 -4.59
N PRO A 50 1.07 16.77 -5.48
CA PRO A 50 2.01 16.65 -6.60
C PRO A 50 1.96 17.86 -7.53
N GLU A 51 3.00 18.06 -8.32
CA GLU A 51 2.99 19.02 -9.40
C GLU A 51 1.81 18.71 -10.35
N GLU A 52 1.22 19.77 -10.94
CA GLU A 52 0.06 19.63 -11.82
C GLU A 52 0.37 18.75 -13.04
N SER A 53 -0.54 17.87 -13.36
CA SER A 53 -0.56 17.08 -14.60
C SER A 53 -1.97 17.04 -15.17
N LYS A 54 -2.06 16.95 -16.50
CA LYS A 54 -3.33 16.68 -17.19
C LYS A 54 -3.66 15.21 -17.27
N THR A 55 -2.68 14.35 -17.00
CA THR A 55 -2.77 12.89 -17.05
C THR A 55 -2.82 12.35 -15.64
N SER A 56 -3.68 11.39 -15.40
CA SER A 56 -3.98 10.81 -14.08
C SER A 56 -3.97 9.29 -14.11
N ILE A 57 -4.28 8.65 -13.00
CA ILE A 57 -4.47 7.19 -12.92
C ILE A 57 -5.55 6.70 -13.89
N TYR A 58 -6.59 7.51 -14.16
CA TYR A 58 -7.63 7.14 -15.12
C TYR A 58 -7.06 6.91 -16.50
N ASP A 59 -6.25 7.86 -16.98
CA ASP A 59 -5.64 7.80 -18.32
C ASP A 59 -4.65 6.62 -18.42
N VAL A 60 -3.81 6.42 -17.41
CA VAL A 60 -2.86 5.31 -17.33
C VAL A 60 -3.57 3.96 -17.32
N LEU A 61 -4.72 3.82 -16.64
CA LEU A 61 -5.50 2.58 -16.66
C LEU A 61 -6.26 2.37 -17.96
N GLN A 62 -6.53 3.41 -18.75
CA GLN A 62 -7.06 3.30 -20.09
C GLN A 62 -5.97 2.87 -21.08
N ASP A 63 -4.80 3.50 -21.02
CA ASP A 63 -3.65 3.21 -21.84
C ASP A 63 -2.35 3.30 -21.03
N PRO A 64 -1.75 2.14 -20.63
CA PRO A 64 -0.54 2.07 -19.81
C PRO A 64 0.73 2.31 -20.63
N SER A 65 0.74 3.32 -21.52
CA SER A 65 1.88 3.71 -22.33
C SER A 65 2.94 4.47 -21.54
N GLU A 66 4.17 4.49 -22.04
CA GLU A 66 5.28 5.26 -21.48
C GLU A 66 4.93 6.74 -21.41
N GLU A 67 4.31 7.30 -22.46
CA GLU A 67 3.93 8.71 -22.53
C GLU A 67 2.96 9.09 -21.41
N ASN A 68 1.92 8.28 -21.17
CA ASN A 68 0.95 8.53 -20.10
C ASN A 68 1.62 8.43 -18.72
N LEU A 69 2.51 7.47 -18.51
CA LEU A 69 3.25 7.30 -17.26
C LEU A 69 4.19 8.48 -16.99
N GLU A 70 4.95 8.93 -18.00
CA GLU A 70 5.82 10.11 -17.88
C GLU A 70 5.04 11.38 -17.55
N GLN A 71 3.84 11.53 -18.09
CA GLN A 71 3.00 12.70 -17.81
C GLN A 71 2.26 12.60 -16.47
N ALA A 72 1.85 11.40 -16.03
CA ALA A 72 1.02 11.21 -14.85
C ALA A 72 1.82 11.20 -13.54
N ILE A 73 3.07 10.73 -13.57
CA ILE A 73 3.91 10.64 -12.36
C ILE A 73 4.59 11.99 -12.14
N ARG A 74 4.35 12.59 -10.98
CA ARG A 74 4.89 13.91 -10.61
C ARG A 74 5.49 13.89 -9.20
N PRO A 75 6.54 14.70 -8.96
CA PRO A 75 7.11 14.84 -7.64
C PRO A 75 6.09 15.43 -6.66
N SER A 76 6.08 14.91 -5.45
CA SER A 76 5.27 15.42 -4.35
C SER A 76 5.86 16.70 -3.77
N ARG A 77 5.01 17.62 -3.30
CA ARG A 77 5.44 18.77 -2.51
C ARG A 77 6.10 18.40 -1.18
N TRP A 78 5.98 17.17 -0.71
CA TRP A 78 6.66 16.71 0.50
C TRP A 78 8.18 16.62 0.36
N GLY A 79 8.72 16.70 -0.85
CA GLY A 79 10.15 16.76 -1.14
C GLY A 79 10.67 15.61 -2.00
N ASP A 80 11.95 15.68 -2.33
CA ASP A 80 12.63 14.71 -3.17
C ASP A 80 12.61 13.31 -2.56
N GLY A 81 12.12 12.35 -3.30
CA GLY A 81 12.03 10.95 -2.87
C GLY A 81 10.62 10.41 -2.79
N ILE A 82 9.59 11.24 -2.96
CA ILE A 82 8.20 10.81 -3.16
C ILE A 82 7.69 11.35 -4.48
N ASP A 83 7.30 10.44 -5.36
CA ASP A 83 6.54 10.75 -6.56
C ASP A 83 5.12 10.20 -6.42
N VAL A 84 4.18 10.82 -7.12
CA VAL A 84 2.76 10.50 -7.05
C VAL A 84 2.22 10.27 -8.46
N LEU A 85 1.56 9.14 -8.66
CA LEU A 85 0.63 8.95 -9.76
C LEU A 85 -0.74 9.38 -9.24
N SER A 86 -1.18 10.54 -9.71
CA SER A 86 -2.36 11.24 -9.16
C SER A 86 -3.64 10.47 -9.40
N GLY A 87 -4.51 10.47 -8.38
CA GLY A 87 -5.87 9.97 -8.47
C GLY A 87 -6.74 10.81 -9.42
N SER A 88 -7.91 10.28 -9.73
CA SER A 88 -8.94 10.97 -10.52
C SER A 88 -10.32 10.51 -10.08
N GLU A 89 -11.27 11.45 -9.99
CA GLU A 89 -12.69 11.12 -9.78
C GLU A 89 -13.22 10.23 -10.91
N ASP A 90 -12.72 10.41 -12.14
CA ASP A 90 -13.10 9.61 -13.31
C ASP A 90 -12.69 8.14 -13.16
N ALA A 91 -11.74 7.79 -12.27
CA ALA A 91 -11.39 6.42 -11.97
C ALA A 91 -12.57 5.60 -11.45
N GLU A 92 -13.62 6.24 -10.89
CA GLU A 92 -14.87 5.54 -10.51
C GLU A 92 -15.53 4.86 -11.71
N LEU A 93 -15.40 5.41 -12.92
CA LEU A 93 -15.90 4.80 -14.15
C LEU A 93 -15.26 3.43 -14.45
N LEU A 94 -14.04 3.21 -13.94
CA LEU A 94 -13.29 1.96 -14.09
C LEU A 94 -13.54 0.97 -12.95
N ASN A 95 -14.25 1.38 -11.90
CA ASN A 95 -14.51 0.55 -10.72
C ASN A 95 -15.68 -0.43 -10.90
N HIS A 96 -16.43 -0.31 -11.98
CA HIS A 96 -17.51 -1.23 -12.32
C HIS A 96 -16.98 -2.58 -12.82
N PRO A 97 -17.70 -3.69 -12.54
CA PRO A 97 -17.32 -5.01 -13.05
C PRO A 97 -17.11 -4.99 -14.56
N ASP A 98 -15.99 -5.52 -15.01
CA ASP A 98 -15.70 -5.74 -16.44
C ASP A 98 -15.90 -7.23 -16.74
N PRO A 99 -16.93 -7.61 -17.54
CA PRO A 99 -17.22 -9.01 -17.83
C PRO A 99 -16.06 -9.75 -18.52
N ASN A 100 -15.19 -9.04 -19.20
CA ASN A 100 -14.04 -9.59 -19.92
C ASN A 100 -12.74 -9.52 -19.11
N GLU A 101 -12.76 -8.94 -17.91
CA GLU A 101 -11.60 -8.69 -17.04
C GLU A 101 -10.42 -7.98 -17.75
N SER A 102 -10.68 -7.35 -18.88
CA SER A 102 -9.66 -6.71 -19.74
C SER A 102 -8.92 -5.57 -19.02
N ARG A 103 -9.55 -4.98 -18.00
CA ARG A 103 -8.99 -3.87 -17.20
C ARG A 103 -8.26 -4.34 -15.95
N LEU A 104 -8.46 -5.60 -15.54
CA LEU A 104 -7.94 -6.12 -14.29
C LEU A 104 -6.40 -6.05 -14.21
N HIS A 105 -5.74 -6.30 -15.33
CA HIS A 105 -4.28 -6.34 -15.43
C HIS A 105 -3.63 -4.99 -15.78
N ARG A 106 -4.41 -3.95 -16.10
CA ARG A 106 -3.89 -2.66 -16.57
C ARG A 106 -2.88 -2.00 -15.63
N LEU A 107 -3.13 -2.04 -14.33
CA LEU A 107 -2.19 -1.49 -13.35
C LEU A 107 -0.88 -2.31 -13.30
N LYS A 108 -0.96 -3.63 -13.42
CA LYS A 108 0.22 -4.49 -13.51
C LYS A 108 1.03 -4.20 -14.77
N ASP A 109 0.35 -4.01 -15.91
CA ASP A 109 0.97 -3.64 -17.18
C ASP A 109 1.64 -2.26 -17.05
N ALA A 110 0.96 -1.27 -16.46
CA ALA A 110 1.51 0.06 -16.21
C ALA A 110 2.79 0.01 -15.35
N LEU A 111 2.79 -0.78 -14.26
CA LEU A 111 3.98 -0.95 -13.43
C LEU A 111 5.10 -1.70 -14.14
N ARG A 112 4.78 -2.59 -15.07
CA ARG A 112 5.76 -3.25 -15.91
C ARG A 112 6.36 -2.27 -16.92
N THR A 113 5.53 -1.54 -17.68
CA THR A 113 5.98 -0.48 -18.60
C THR A 113 6.87 0.52 -17.85
N LEU A 114 6.44 1.02 -16.70
CA LEU A 114 7.23 1.94 -15.87
C LEU A 114 8.59 1.35 -15.49
N ARG A 115 8.66 0.06 -15.20
CA ARG A 115 9.92 -0.61 -14.85
C ARG A 115 10.85 -0.73 -16.06
N ASP A 116 10.29 -1.00 -17.23
CA ASP A 116 11.02 -1.18 -18.48
C ASP A 116 11.56 0.15 -19.04
N MET A 117 11.01 1.31 -18.61
CA MET A 117 11.51 2.66 -18.95
C MET A 117 12.87 3.01 -18.33
N TYR A 118 13.37 2.24 -17.37
CA TYR A 118 14.59 2.55 -16.61
C TYR A 118 15.55 1.37 -16.58
N ASP A 119 16.83 1.62 -16.82
CA ASP A 119 17.90 0.63 -16.62
C ASP A 119 17.95 0.17 -15.15
N GLU A 120 17.78 1.09 -14.22
CA GLU A 120 17.63 0.83 -12.79
C GLU A 120 16.35 1.50 -12.28
N PHE A 121 15.39 0.68 -11.83
CA PHE A 121 14.09 1.18 -11.38
C PHE A 121 14.24 2.13 -10.18
N PRO A 122 13.77 3.38 -10.27
CA PRO A 122 14.11 4.41 -9.29
C PRO A 122 13.45 4.23 -7.93
N TYR A 123 12.36 3.47 -7.84
CA TYR A 123 11.59 3.32 -6.60
C TYR A 123 11.94 2.04 -5.86
N HIS A 124 12.10 2.16 -4.55
CA HIS A 124 12.30 1.03 -3.64
C HIS A 124 10.99 0.55 -3.01
N LEU A 125 9.99 1.40 -3.00
CA LEU A 125 8.65 1.15 -2.47
C LEU A 125 7.60 1.74 -3.40
N VAL A 126 6.56 0.97 -3.72
CA VAL A 126 5.35 1.44 -4.39
C VAL A 126 4.17 1.21 -3.46
N LEU A 127 3.41 2.25 -3.14
CA LEU A 127 2.24 2.19 -2.27
C LEU A 127 0.98 2.44 -3.11
N LEU A 128 0.04 1.51 -3.06
CA LEU A 128 -1.25 1.61 -3.75
C LEU A 128 -2.32 1.96 -2.73
N ASP A 129 -2.88 3.17 -2.80
CA ASP A 129 -4.04 3.59 -1.97
C ASP A 129 -5.33 3.13 -2.63
N CYS A 130 -5.96 2.10 -2.07
CA CYS A 130 -7.14 1.46 -2.65
C CYS A 130 -8.44 2.12 -2.18
N PRO A 131 -9.50 2.15 -3.02
CA PRO A 131 -10.84 2.56 -2.58
C PRO A 131 -11.42 1.64 -1.49
N PRO A 132 -12.48 2.07 -0.77
CA PRO A 132 -13.07 1.31 0.34
C PRO A 132 -13.99 0.16 -0.10
N SER A 133 -13.74 -0.43 -1.25
CA SER A 133 -14.56 -1.49 -1.84
C SER A 133 -13.69 -2.57 -2.48
N LEU A 134 -14.25 -3.75 -2.74
CA LEU A 134 -13.63 -4.80 -3.57
C LEU A 134 -14.05 -4.65 -5.04
N GLY A 135 -14.16 -3.43 -5.52
CA GLY A 135 -14.39 -3.15 -6.94
C GLY A 135 -13.17 -3.47 -7.81
N GLN A 136 -13.31 -3.18 -9.09
CA GLN A 136 -12.29 -3.48 -10.09
C GLN A 136 -10.95 -2.81 -9.79
N LEU A 137 -10.94 -1.57 -9.24
CA LEU A 137 -9.71 -0.86 -8.87
C LEU A 137 -8.93 -1.57 -7.76
N THR A 138 -9.61 -2.04 -6.70
CA THR A 138 -8.96 -2.80 -5.62
C THR A 138 -8.45 -4.16 -6.10
N ARG A 139 -9.21 -4.87 -6.95
CA ARG A 139 -8.78 -6.12 -7.57
C ARG A 139 -7.53 -5.89 -8.43
N SER A 140 -7.54 -4.84 -9.28
CA SER A 140 -6.38 -4.46 -10.10
C SER A 140 -5.14 -4.15 -9.24
N ALA A 141 -5.32 -3.48 -8.09
CA ALA A 141 -4.25 -3.25 -7.13
C ALA A 141 -3.67 -4.56 -6.56
N LEU A 142 -4.52 -5.54 -6.22
CA LEU A 142 -4.08 -6.85 -5.75
C LEU A 142 -3.34 -7.65 -6.82
N VAL A 143 -3.80 -7.56 -8.07
CA VAL A 143 -3.14 -8.21 -9.22
C VAL A 143 -1.75 -7.60 -9.51
N ALA A 144 -1.58 -6.31 -9.24
CA ALA A 144 -0.32 -5.60 -9.46
C ALA A 144 0.64 -5.64 -8.26
N ALA A 145 0.16 -6.00 -7.06
CA ALA A 145 0.93 -5.93 -5.84
C ALA A 145 1.74 -7.20 -5.53
N ASP A 146 2.89 -7.03 -4.87
CA ASP A 146 3.64 -8.12 -4.23
C ASP A 146 3.03 -8.47 -2.86
N ARG A 147 2.46 -7.46 -2.18
CA ARG A 147 1.98 -7.56 -0.80
C ARG A 147 0.65 -6.83 -0.60
N ALA A 148 -0.21 -7.42 0.21
CA ALA A 148 -1.47 -6.81 0.64
C ALA A 148 -1.42 -6.45 2.14
N LEU A 149 -1.53 -5.17 2.45
CA LEU A 149 -1.61 -4.64 3.82
C LEU A 149 -3.06 -4.28 4.13
N LEU A 150 -3.66 -5.00 5.07
CA LEU A 150 -5.03 -4.77 5.50
C LEU A 150 -5.06 -3.72 6.61
N VAL A 151 -6.00 -2.78 6.53
CA VAL A 151 -6.19 -1.76 7.57
C VAL A 151 -7.56 -1.94 8.21
N THR A 152 -7.59 -1.96 9.54
CA THR A 152 -8.83 -2.02 10.33
C THR A 152 -8.79 -1.09 11.53
N GLU A 153 -9.93 -0.86 12.16
CA GLU A 153 -10.07 -0.20 13.46
C GLU A 153 -10.49 -1.23 14.51
N PRO A 154 -10.17 -1.04 15.80
CA PRO A 154 -10.53 -1.97 16.86
C PRO A 154 -12.02 -1.84 17.23
N THR A 155 -12.91 -2.31 16.35
CA THR A 155 -14.36 -2.25 16.48
C THR A 155 -14.96 -3.66 16.42
N MET A 156 -16.23 -3.80 16.85
CA MET A 156 -16.98 -5.06 16.84
C MET A 156 -16.96 -5.78 15.48
N PHE A 157 -16.90 -5.03 14.37
CA PHE A 157 -16.93 -5.60 13.02
C PHE A 157 -15.53 -5.81 12.41
N ALA A 158 -14.47 -5.60 13.19
CA ALA A 158 -13.09 -5.69 12.71
C ALA A 158 -12.76 -7.07 12.16
N VAL A 159 -13.06 -8.13 12.93
CA VAL A 159 -12.78 -9.52 12.56
C VAL A 159 -13.44 -9.89 11.22
N ALA A 160 -14.75 -9.66 11.10
CA ALA A 160 -15.48 -9.99 9.87
C ALA A 160 -15.01 -9.18 8.66
N GLY A 161 -14.59 -7.91 8.88
CA GLY A 161 -14.04 -7.07 7.81
C GLY A 161 -12.68 -7.57 7.33
N VAL A 162 -11.81 -7.92 8.26
CA VAL A 162 -10.47 -8.46 7.98
C VAL A 162 -10.58 -9.83 7.30
N GLN A 163 -11.46 -10.71 7.79
CA GLN A 163 -11.67 -12.03 7.19
C GLN A 163 -12.06 -11.93 5.71
N ARG A 164 -13.08 -11.12 5.39
CA ARG A 164 -13.50 -10.90 4.00
C ARG A 164 -12.39 -10.29 3.13
N ALA A 165 -11.57 -9.40 3.69
CA ALA A 165 -10.43 -8.84 2.97
C ALA A 165 -9.36 -9.89 2.70
N PHE A 166 -9.10 -10.81 3.64
CA PHE A 166 -8.21 -11.95 3.42
C PHE A 166 -8.73 -12.91 2.35
N GLU A 167 -10.02 -13.22 2.37
CA GLU A 167 -10.67 -14.05 1.34
C GLU A 167 -10.47 -13.43 -0.05
N ALA A 168 -10.62 -12.10 -0.19
CA ALA A 168 -10.38 -11.41 -1.44
C ALA A 168 -8.91 -11.50 -1.88
N VAL A 169 -7.96 -11.31 -0.96
CA VAL A 169 -6.52 -11.47 -1.25
C VAL A 169 -6.21 -12.89 -1.71
N GLN A 170 -6.77 -13.91 -1.07
CA GLN A 170 -6.58 -15.31 -1.45
C GLN A 170 -7.18 -15.61 -2.83
N ASN A 171 -8.38 -15.12 -3.12
CA ASN A 171 -9.01 -15.29 -4.42
C ASN A 171 -8.15 -14.70 -5.55
N GLU A 172 -7.66 -13.45 -5.40
CA GLU A 172 -6.80 -12.84 -6.41
C GLU A 172 -5.44 -13.55 -6.51
N ARG A 173 -4.92 -14.08 -5.41
CA ARG A 173 -3.70 -14.89 -5.43
C ARG A 173 -3.86 -16.17 -6.23
N GLU A 174 -4.98 -16.86 -6.06
CA GLU A 174 -5.25 -18.13 -6.74
C GLU A 174 -5.58 -17.95 -8.22
N GLN A 175 -6.26 -16.85 -8.58
CA GLN A 175 -6.78 -16.65 -9.92
C GLN A 175 -5.86 -15.81 -10.82
N ASN A 176 -5.23 -14.76 -10.29
CA ASN A 176 -4.63 -13.71 -11.11
C ASN A 176 -3.19 -13.34 -10.73
N ASN A 177 -2.75 -13.59 -9.48
CA ASN A 177 -1.42 -13.19 -9.01
C ASN A 177 -0.87 -14.16 -7.96
N ALA A 178 -0.30 -15.29 -8.39
CA ALA A 178 0.25 -16.32 -7.51
C ALA A 178 1.36 -15.81 -6.55
N ASP A 179 2.00 -14.71 -6.90
CA ASP A 179 3.07 -14.09 -6.10
C ASP A 179 2.54 -13.18 -4.98
N LEU A 180 1.26 -12.79 -5.02
CA LEU A 180 0.64 -11.96 -4.00
C LEU A 180 0.68 -12.63 -2.63
N GLN A 181 1.16 -11.92 -1.63
CA GLN A 181 1.21 -12.43 -0.26
C GLN A 181 0.54 -11.45 0.71
N PRO A 182 -0.22 -11.91 1.70
CA PRO A 182 -0.66 -11.04 2.78
C PRO A 182 0.57 -10.54 3.55
N LEU A 183 0.66 -9.23 3.74
CA LEU A 183 1.69 -8.61 4.56
C LEU A 183 1.29 -8.61 6.04
N GLY A 184 0.01 -8.39 6.30
CA GLY A 184 -0.59 -8.41 7.62
C GLY A 184 -1.73 -7.39 7.79
N VAL A 185 -2.18 -7.29 9.05
CA VAL A 185 -3.27 -6.41 9.47
C VAL A 185 -2.73 -5.30 10.36
N VAL A 186 -2.92 -4.05 9.97
CA VAL A 186 -2.64 -2.87 10.79
C VAL A 186 -3.91 -2.44 11.51
N VAL A 187 -3.85 -2.36 12.83
CA VAL A 187 -4.95 -1.82 13.64
C VAL A 187 -4.70 -0.32 13.84
N ASN A 188 -5.56 0.48 13.23
CA ASN A 188 -5.48 1.95 13.25
C ASN A 188 -6.41 2.56 14.32
N ARG A 189 -6.16 3.82 14.68
CA ARG A 189 -6.95 4.62 15.65
C ARG A 189 -7.12 3.95 17.00
N VAL A 190 -6.07 3.33 17.49
CA VAL A 190 -6.07 2.68 18.79
C VAL A 190 -5.98 3.70 19.91
N ARG A 191 -6.89 3.60 20.88
CA ARG A 191 -6.83 4.33 22.15
C ARG A 191 -6.26 3.42 23.22
N PRO A 192 -5.00 3.62 23.65
CA PRO A 192 -4.31 2.67 24.53
C PRO A 192 -5.01 2.39 25.87
N ARG A 193 -5.83 3.34 26.35
CA ARG A 193 -6.58 3.21 27.61
C ARG A 193 -7.99 2.63 27.43
N SER A 194 -8.39 2.25 26.22
CA SER A 194 -9.69 1.67 25.94
C SER A 194 -9.63 0.15 26.11
N HIS A 195 -10.35 -0.37 27.10
CA HIS A 195 -10.49 -1.81 27.30
C HIS A 195 -11.17 -2.49 26.11
N GLU A 196 -12.17 -1.82 25.49
CA GLU A 196 -12.82 -2.32 24.28
C GLU A 196 -11.82 -2.46 23.12
N HIS A 197 -10.95 -1.45 22.88
CA HIS A 197 -9.94 -1.56 21.83
C HIS A 197 -8.95 -2.70 22.11
N GLN A 198 -8.52 -2.86 23.38
CA GLN A 198 -7.62 -3.95 23.72
C GLN A 198 -8.29 -5.31 23.47
N PHE A 199 -9.53 -5.49 23.91
CA PHE A 199 -10.31 -6.70 23.68
C PHE A 199 -10.42 -7.02 22.19
N ARG A 200 -10.74 -6.03 21.32
CA ARG A 200 -10.82 -6.23 19.87
C ARG A 200 -9.48 -6.56 19.22
N ILE A 201 -8.40 -6.00 19.71
CA ILE A 201 -7.05 -6.32 19.24
C ILE A 201 -6.68 -7.76 19.61
N ASP A 202 -7.00 -8.18 20.81
CA ASP A 202 -6.73 -9.55 21.28
C ASP A 202 -7.58 -10.56 20.49
N GLU A 203 -8.86 -10.27 20.23
CA GLU A 203 -9.73 -11.07 19.36
C GLU A 203 -9.14 -11.22 17.93
N LEU A 204 -8.62 -10.12 17.35
CA LEU A 204 -7.94 -10.18 16.06
C LEU A 204 -6.67 -11.05 16.11
N ARG A 205 -5.88 -10.95 17.20
CA ARG A 205 -4.66 -11.75 17.36
C ARG A 205 -4.95 -13.23 17.58
N ASP A 206 -6.01 -13.57 18.30
CA ASP A 206 -6.42 -14.94 18.51
C ASP A 206 -6.83 -15.63 17.20
N ILE A 207 -7.43 -14.87 16.27
CA ILE A 207 -7.93 -15.42 15.00
C ILE A 207 -6.84 -15.38 13.90
N PHE A 208 -6.14 -14.26 13.76
CA PHE A 208 -5.18 -14.05 12.66
C PHE A 208 -3.71 -14.22 13.08
N GLY A 209 -3.44 -14.42 14.37
CA GLY A 209 -2.11 -14.72 14.88
C GLY A 209 -1.04 -13.70 14.46
N PRO A 210 0.09 -14.18 13.91
CA PRO A 210 1.24 -13.33 13.53
C PRO A 210 0.95 -12.38 12.35
N LEU A 211 -0.19 -12.52 11.68
CA LEU A 211 -0.62 -11.59 10.63
C LEU A 211 -1.06 -10.25 11.20
N VAL A 212 -1.53 -10.19 12.46
CA VAL A 212 -1.78 -8.91 13.12
C VAL A 212 -0.44 -8.24 13.41
N MET A 213 -0.23 -7.05 12.85
CA MET A 213 1.02 -6.32 13.05
C MET A 213 1.22 -6.02 14.54
N PRO A 214 2.44 -6.19 15.07
CA PRO A 214 2.72 -5.93 16.49
C PRO A 214 2.59 -4.45 16.86
N VAL A 215 2.66 -3.57 15.86
CA VAL A 215 2.54 -2.12 16.00
C VAL A 215 1.13 -1.70 15.61
N ALA A 216 0.40 -1.16 16.58
CA ALA A 216 -0.87 -0.48 16.35
C ALA A 216 -0.64 1.03 16.16
N LEU A 217 -1.47 1.67 15.33
CA LEU A 217 -1.39 3.11 15.10
C LEU A 217 -2.29 3.84 16.12
N PRO A 218 -1.75 4.74 16.95
CA PRO A 218 -2.52 5.40 17.97
C PRO A 218 -3.47 6.47 17.40
N ASP A 219 -4.64 6.63 18.00
CA ASP A 219 -5.59 7.70 17.71
C ASP A 219 -5.05 9.03 18.24
N ARG A 220 -4.56 9.90 17.35
CA ARG A 220 -3.98 11.19 17.70
C ARG A 220 -4.49 12.29 16.77
N LEU A 221 -4.92 13.39 17.36
CA LEU A 221 -5.36 14.59 16.61
C LEU A 221 -4.29 15.11 15.65
N ALA A 222 -3.01 14.92 16.00
CA ALA A 222 -1.88 15.32 15.17
C ALA A 222 -1.92 14.74 13.75
N VAL A 223 -2.52 13.55 13.55
CA VAL A 223 -2.70 12.95 12.21
C VAL A 223 -3.61 13.82 11.36
N GLN A 224 -4.77 14.20 11.89
CA GLN A 224 -5.73 15.07 11.19
C GLN A 224 -5.14 16.46 10.93
N GLN A 225 -4.39 17.02 11.88
CA GLN A 225 -3.75 18.33 11.76
C GLN A 225 -2.66 18.31 10.66
N ALA A 226 -1.80 17.30 10.65
CA ALA A 226 -0.75 17.17 9.64
C ALA A 226 -1.35 16.96 8.23
N GLN A 227 -2.36 16.09 8.10
CA GLN A 227 -3.07 15.87 6.83
C GLN A 227 -3.79 17.14 6.36
N GLY A 228 -4.49 17.85 7.25
CA GLY A 228 -5.16 19.11 6.91
C GLY A 228 -4.21 20.24 6.53
N ALA A 229 -2.94 20.16 6.93
CA ALA A 229 -1.87 21.07 6.54
C ALA A 229 -1.03 20.54 5.35
N CYS A 230 -1.41 19.41 4.75
CA CYS A 230 -0.65 18.73 3.68
C CYS A 230 0.82 18.49 4.04
N MET A 231 1.11 18.16 5.31
CA MET A 231 2.47 17.97 5.82
C MET A 231 2.74 16.50 6.20
N PRO A 232 3.98 16.02 6.01
CA PRO A 232 4.40 14.72 6.52
C PRO A 232 4.25 14.67 8.05
N ILE A 233 3.70 13.58 8.60
CA ILE A 233 3.55 13.43 10.06
C ILE A 233 4.89 13.50 10.81
N HIS A 234 6.00 13.15 10.17
CA HIS A 234 7.34 13.22 10.75
C HIS A 234 7.85 14.66 10.93
N GLU A 235 7.26 15.63 10.23
CA GLU A 235 7.59 17.05 10.33
C GLU A 235 6.63 17.81 11.25
N TRP A 236 5.54 17.18 11.69
CA TRP A 236 4.57 17.77 12.60
C TRP A 236 5.09 17.76 14.05
N GLY A 237 5.48 18.90 14.59
CA GLY A 237 6.31 19.08 15.80
C GLY A 237 5.67 18.72 17.15
N THR A 238 4.51 18.04 17.21
CA THR A 238 3.81 17.73 18.47
C THR A 238 4.23 16.39 19.07
N PRO A 239 4.06 16.17 20.40
CA PRO A 239 4.31 14.88 21.02
C PRO A 239 3.48 13.74 20.41
N GLY A 240 2.20 14.00 20.10
CA GLY A 240 1.32 13.02 19.45
C GLY A 240 1.78 12.63 18.05
N ALA A 241 2.33 13.59 17.28
CA ALA A 241 2.91 13.31 15.97
C ALA A 241 4.16 12.43 16.07
N ARG A 242 5.04 12.68 17.04
CA ARG A 242 6.24 11.85 17.27
C ARG A 242 5.88 10.40 17.60
N GLU A 243 4.83 10.19 18.40
CA GLU A 243 4.34 8.85 18.72
C GLU A 243 3.84 8.12 17.47
N VAL A 244 3.04 8.78 16.65
CA VAL A 244 2.54 8.23 15.37
C VAL A 244 3.68 7.98 14.40
N ALA A 245 4.61 8.93 14.25
CA ALA A 245 5.78 8.80 13.38
C ALA A 245 6.66 7.59 13.77
N LEU A 246 6.86 7.36 15.07
CA LEU A 246 7.56 6.17 15.56
C LEU A 246 6.83 4.88 15.16
N ALA A 247 5.51 4.83 15.29
CA ALA A 247 4.72 3.67 14.89
C ALA A 247 4.86 3.39 13.39
N PHE A 248 4.82 4.42 12.54
CA PHE A 248 5.05 4.26 11.10
C PHE A 248 6.48 3.83 10.77
N ASN A 249 7.50 4.32 11.49
CA ASN A 249 8.87 3.86 11.35
C ASN A 249 9.03 2.37 11.64
N LEU A 250 8.36 1.85 12.67
CA LEU A 250 8.36 0.43 13.02
C LEU A 250 7.61 -0.40 11.97
N LEU A 251 6.48 0.10 11.48
CA LEU A 251 5.71 -0.55 10.43
C LEU A 251 6.52 -0.66 9.13
N LEU A 252 7.14 0.44 8.68
CA LEU A 252 8.00 0.43 7.49
C LEU A 252 9.18 -0.54 7.64
N ALA A 253 9.85 -0.55 8.80
CA ALA A 253 10.93 -1.48 9.08
C ALA A 253 10.48 -2.96 9.00
N ARG A 254 9.26 -3.26 9.44
CA ARG A 254 8.66 -4.59 9.33
C ARG A 254 8.43 -4.98 7.87
N ILE A 255 7.86 -4.07 7.08
CA ILE A 255 7.64 -4.26 5.64
C ILE A 255 8.97 -4.59 4.94
N GLN A 256 10.00 -3.79 5.17
CA GLN A 256 11.30 -3.97 4.57
C GLN A 256 11.99 -5.29 4.98
N ARG A 257 11.79 -5.74 6.23
CA ARG A 257 12.38 -7.00 6.74
C ARG A 257 11.77 -8.23 6.06
N ILE A 258 10.44 -8.29 5.99
CA ILE A 258 9.72 -9.39 5.32
C ILE A 258 10.17 -9.50 3.86
N SER A 259 10.43 -8.39 3.25
CA SER A 259 10.90 -8.28 1.88
C SER A 259 12.31 -8.82 1.63
N ARG A 260 13.23 -8.64 2.59
CA ARG A 260 14.62 -9.13 2.48
C ARG A 260 14.75 -10.64 2.67
N SER A 261 13.90 -11.24 3.49
CA SER A 261 13.93 -12.69 3.75
C SER A 261 13.62 -13.51 2.49
N ARG A 262 12.73 -13.03 1.62
CA ARG A 262 12.39 -13.71 0.36
C ARG A 262 13.52 -13.67 -0.66
N ARG A 263 14.26 -12.55 -0.77
CA ARG A 263 15.44 -12.48 -1.67
C ARG A 263 16.53 -13.46 -1.29
N ARG A 264 16.71 -13.74 0.01
CA ARG A 264 17.67 -14.74 0.49
C ARG A 264 17.20 -16.16 0.21
N ALA A 265 15.91 -16.47 0.37
CA ALA A 265 15.36 -17.79 0.06
C ALA A 265 15.47 -18.10 -1.45
N VAL A 266 15.10 -17.16 -2.31
CA VAL A 266 15.20 -17.31 -3.78
C VAL A 266 16.67 -17.47 -4.23
N HIS A 267 17.62 -16.77 -3.61
CA HIS A 267 19.05 -16.94 -3.93
C HIS A 267 19.61 -18.28 -3.41
N GLN A 268 19.13 -18.77 -2.27
CA GLN A 268 19.54 -20.09 -1.79
C GLN A 268 19.04 -21.23 -2.68
N ASP A 269 17.80 -21.13 -3.19
CA ASP A 269 17.24 -22.12 -4.13
C ASP A 269 18.03 -22.16 -5.46
N PHE A 270 18.54 -21.02 -5.96
CA PHE A 270 19.39 -20.98 -7.16
C PHE A 270 20.81 -21.52 -6.92
N ASP A 271 21.39 -21.25 -5.75
CA ASP A 271 22.71 -21.76 -5.39
C ASP A 271 22.70 -23.29 -5.16
N ASP A 272 21.59 -23.83 -4.63
CA ASP A 272 21.43 -25.28 -4.42
C ASP A 272 21.22 -26.04 -5.75
N ASP A 273 20.55 -25.46 -6.74
CA ASP A 273 20.37 -26.06 -8.08
C ASP A 273 21.69 -26.08 -8.87
N GLU A 274 22.52 -25.00 -8.82
CA GLU A 274 23.85 -24.97 -9.44
C GLU A 274 24.82 -25.95 -8.81
N ILE A 275 24.73 -26.20 -7.49
CA ILE A 275 25.53 -27.17 -6.79
C ILE A 275 25.11 -28.60 -7.18
N GLN A 276 23.84 -28.86 -7.35
CA GLN A 276 23.32 -30.16 -7.74
C GLN A 276 23.70 -30.53 -9.18
N GLU A 277 23.67 -29.58 -10.13
CA GLU A 277 24.15 -29.79 -11.51
C GLU A 277 25.68 -30.04 -11.56
N ALA A 278 26.45 -29.44 -10.67
CA ALA A 278 27.91 -29.66 -10.59
C ALA A 278 28.30 -30.99 -9.94
N VAL A 279 27.41 -31.62 -9.18
CA VAL A 279 27.62 -32.95 -8.55
C VAL A 279 27.21 -34.08 -9.48
N ASP A 280 26.28 -33.83 -10.41
CA ASP A 280 25.76 -34.81 -11.35
C ASP A 280 26.51 -34.82 -12.71
N ALA A 281 27.53 -33.94 -12.89
CA ALA A 281 28.40 -33.83 -14.07
C ALA A 281 29.77 -34.40 -13.78
#